data_7eb819e203cba9875ef809265e0e00be
#
_entry.id   7eb819e203cba9875ef809265e0e00be
#
_cell.length_a   1.000
_cell.length_b   1.000
_cell.length_c   1.000
_cell.angle_alpha   90.00
_cell.angle_beta   90.00
_cell.angle_gamma   90.00
#
_symmetry.space_group_name_H-M   'P 1'
#
loop_
_entity.id
_entity.type
_entity.pdbx_description
1 polymer ?
#
loop_
_entity_poly.entity_id
_entity_poly.type
_entity_poly.pdbx_seq_one_letter_code
_entity_poly.pdbx_strand_id
1 'polypeptide(L)'
;MARYLGADASSIYLGKDATETKVKEIDLKSARVIAFSTHGLISGDIKHLAEPALVLTPPNKATEADDGLLTASEIAPLKLNAEWVILSACNTAHAESAGAEGLSGLAKAFFYAGSRALLVSHWPVESQSATELTRGMFEALKTNPNMGRSEALRHSMFKLAANDNHPHWAHPAFWAPFVVVGEGARR
;
A
#
# COMPACT_ATOMS: atom_id res chain seq x y z
N MET A 1 -7.50 10.21 1.17
CA MET A 1 -6.68 9.58 2.22
C MET A 1 -5.98 10.61 3.09
N ALA A 2 -5.00 11.37 2.61
CA ALA A 2 -4.22 12.37 3.39
C ALA A 2 -5.06 13.28 4.30
N ARG A 3 -6.17 13.82 3.77
CA ARG A 3 -7.11 14.68 4.52
C ARG A 3 -7.71 14.00 5.77
N TYR A 4 -7.96 12.68 5.73
CA TYR A 4 -8.52 11.93 6.89
C TYR A 4 -7.44 11.59 7.91
N LEU A 5 -6.18 11.55 7.48
CA LEU A 5 -5.02 11.32 8.34
C LEU A 5 -4.47 12.61 8.95
N GLY A 6 -4.99 13.78 8.55
CA GLY A 6 -4.45 15.08 8.98
C GLY A 6 -3.04 15.36 8.44
N ALA A 7 -2.70 14.77 7.29
CA ALA A 7 -1.40 14.94 6.69
C ALA A 7 -1.25 16.34 6.08
N ASP A 8 -0.13 16.98 6.33
CA ASP A 8 0.24 18.25 5.70
C ASP A 8 0.60 18.04 4.22
N ALA A 9 0.44 19.09 3.43
CA ALA A 9 0.81 19.07 2.00
C ALA A 9 2.30 18.71 1.79
N SER A 10 3.17 19.07 2.72
CA SER A 10 4.60 18.72 2.72
C SER A 10 4.89 17.23 2.88
N SER A 11 3.89 16.45 3.34
CA SER A 11 3.97 14.99 3.47
C SER A 11 3.43 14.24 2.24
N ILE A 12 3.05 14.97 1.18
CA ILE A 12 2.46 14.40 -0.03
C ILE A 12 3.42 14.62 -1.20
N TYR A 13 3.94 13.53 -1.74
CA TYR A 13 4.86 13.51 -2.87
C TYR A 13 4.13 12.98 -4.10
N LEU A 14 4.04 13.77 -5.17
CA LEU A 14 3.30 13.43 -6.39
C LEU A 14 4.12 13.74 -7.64
N GLY A 15 3.85 13.00 -8.72
CA GLY A 15 4.52 13.21 -10.00
C GLY A 15 6.04 13.21 -9.85
N LYS A 16 6.72 14.24 -10.32
CA LYS A 16 8.19 14.35 -10.29
C LYS A 16 8.83 14.28 -8.91
N ASP A 17 8.08 14.50 -7.84
CA ASP A 17 8.58 14.48 -6.46
C ASP A 17 8.41 13.09 -5.79
N ALA A 18 7.67 12.17 -6.43
CA ALA A 18 7.46 10.80 -5.95
C ALA A 18 8.56 9.87 -6.48
N THR A 19 9.81 10.13 -6.10
CA THR A 19 11.00 9.40 -6.56
C THR A 19 11.50 8.42 -5.50
N GLU A 20 12.28 7.46 -5.92
CA GLU A 20 12.96 6.49 -5.07
C GLU A 20 13.95 7.18 -4.12
N THR A 21 14.78 8.12 -4.66
CA THR A 21 15.67 8.98 -3.87
C THR A 21 14.88 9.65 -2.74
N LYS A 22 13.69 10.22 -3.04
CA LYS A 22 12.89 10.89 -2.02
C LYS A 22 12.47 9.93 -0.91
N VAL A 23 12.03 8.72 -1.22
CA VAL A 23 11.66 7.71 -0.20
C VAL A 23 12.83 7.36 0.70
N LYS A 24 14.05 7.26 0.13
CA LYS A 24 15.27 6.92 0.89
C LYS A 24 15.81 8.07 1.74
N GLU A 25 15.53 9.33 1.39
CA GLU A 25 16.04 10.52 2.07
C GLU A 25 15.17 11.03 3.21
N ILE A 26 13.82 10.87 3.11
CA ILE A 26 12.90 11.41 4.11
C ILE A 26 12.95 10.62 5.42
N ASP A 27 12.66 11.30 6.54
CA ASP A 27 12.53 10.64 7.85
C ASP A 27 11.21 9.87 7.96
N LEU A 28 11.25 8.59 7.56
CA LEU A 28 10.11 7.69 7.65
C LEU A 28 9.83 7.19 9.07
N LYS A 29 10.76 7.37 10.03
CA LYS A 29 10.55 6.94 11.41
C LYS A 29 9.48 7.75 12.13
N SER A 30 9.30 9.02 11.75
CA SER A 30 8.28 9.90 12.30
C SER A 30 6.89 9.65 11.73
N ALA A 31 6.78 8.93 10.61
CA ALA A 31 5.52 8.67 9.93
C ALA A 31 4.76 7.52 10.59
N ARG A 32 3.55 7.80 11.10
CA ARG A 32 2.65 6.77 11.64
C ARG A 32 2.00 5.94 10.54
N VAL A 33 1.68 6.56 9.42
CA VAL A 33 1.07 5.93 8.24
C VAL A 33 1.88 6.31 7.01
N ILE A 34 2.25 5.33 6.22
CA ILE A 34 2.93 5.51 4.94
C ILE A 34 2.04 4.89 3.86
N ALA A 35 1.79 5.61 2.78
CA ALA A 35 0.93 5.13 1.70
C ALA A 35 1.60 5.27 0.33
N PHE A 36 1.65 4.16 -0.38
CA PHE A 36 2.09 4.09 -1.76
C PHE A 36 0.87 3.85 -2.66
N SER A 37 0.51 4.86 -3.47
CA SER A 37 -0.54 4.78 -4.49
C SER A 37 0.13 4.78 -5.86
N THR A 38 0.70 3.64 -6.23
CA THR A 38 1.51 3.46 -7.43
C THR A 38 1.32 2.05 -8.00
N HIS A 39 2.11 1.66 -9.00
CA HIS A 39 2.11 0.30 -9.50
C HIS A 39 3.06 -0.57 -8.69
N GLY A 40 2.65 -1.82 -8.42
CA GLY A 40 3.50 -2.87 -7.92
C GLY A 40 3.84 -3.84 -9.04
N LEU A 41 5.10 -4.25 -9.10
CA LEU A 41 5.60 -5.27 -10.02
C LEU A 41 6.01 -6.50 -9.22
N ILE A 42 5.78 -7.67 -9.80
CA ILE A 42 6.32 -8.93 -9.27
C ILE A 42 7.59 -9.32 -10.03
N SER A 43 8.38 -10.23 -9.46
CA SER A 43 9.55 -10.78 -10.13
C SER A 43 9.19 -11.30 -11.54
N GLY A 44 9.92 -10.87 -12.55
CA GLY A 44 9.73 -11.28 -13.93
C GLY A 44 8.73 -10.44 -14.75
N ASP A 45 7.97 -9.51 -14.16
CA ASP A 45 7.07 -8.63 -14.91
C ASP A 45 7.78 -7.78 -15.96
N ILE A 46 9.01 -7.39 -15.65
CA ILE A 46 9.91 -6.73 -16.60
C ILE A 46 11.25 -7.45 -16.65
N LYS A 47 11.93 -7.34 -17.78
CA LYS A 47 13.25 -7.95 -17.99
C LYS A 47 14.24 -7.46 -16.93
N HIS A 48 14.95 -8.39 -16.30
CA HIS A 48 15.94 -8.15 -15.22
C HIS A 48 15.36 -7.78 -13.86
N LEU A 49 14.06 -7.70 -13.65
CA LEU A 49 13.48 -7.56 -12.33
C LEU A 49 13.47 -8.93 -11.62
N ALA A 50 14.42 -9.14 -10.72
CA ALA A 50 14.60 -10.40 -9.99
C ALA A 50 13.72 -10.50 -8.74
N GLU A 51 13.19 -9.37 -8.25
CA GLU A 51 12.38 -9.29 -7.02
C GLU A 51 11.24 -8.28 -7.19
N PRO A 52 10.19 -8.33 -6.36
CA PRO A 52 9.09 -7.39 -6.48
C PRO A 52 9.50 -5.95 -6.12
N ALA A 53 8.87 -4.97 -6.79
CA ALA A 53 9.18 -3.56 -6.64
C ALA A 53 7.93 -2.68 -6.68
N LEU A 54 8.02 -1.48 -6.11
CA LEU A 54 7.08 -0.37 -6.32
C LEU A 54 7.64 0.54 -7.41
N VAL A 55 6.79 0.90 -8.38
CA VAL A 55 7.15 1.81 -9.46
C VAL A 55 7.03 3.25 -8.95
N LEU A 56 8.12 3.98 -8.96
CA LEU A 56 8.17 5.39 -8.62
C LEU A 56 8.52 6.21 -9.87
N THR A 57 8.56 7.53 -9.74
CA THR A 57 8.93 8.38 -10.87
C THR A 57 10.42 8.21 -11.16
N PRO A 58 10.78 7.71 -12.35
CA PRO A 58 12.17 7.46 -12.68
C PRO A 58 12.95 8.78 -12.82
N PRO A 59 14.24 8.79 -12.47
CA PRO A 59 15.11 9.93 -12.70
C PRO A 59 15.39 10.13 -14.21
N ASN A 60 15.86 11.31 -14.59
CA ASN A 60 16.27 11.57 -15.99
C ASN A 60 17.38 10.61 -16.48
N LYS A 61 18.21 10.14 -15.56
CA LYS A 61 19.27 9.17 -15.81
C LYS A 61 19.25 8.16 -14.66
N ALA A 62 18.92 6.93 -14.97
CA ALA A 62 18.92 5.84 -14.01
C ALA A 62 20.33 5.60 -13.45
N THR A 63 20.40 5.33 -12.17
CA THR A 63 21.61 4.95 -11.42
C THR A 63 21.31 3.68 -10.64
N GLU A 64 22.32 3.05 -10.06
CA GLU A 64 22.14 1.91 -9.17
C GLU A 64 21.34 2.27 -7.89
N ALA A 65 21.38 3.53 -7.47
CA ALA A 65 20.71 4.02 -6.27
C ALA A 65 19.30 4.54 -6.54
N ASP A 66 18.96 4.87 -7.79
CA ASP A 66 17.64 5.36 -8.21
C ASP A 66 17.45 5.03 -9.69
N ASP A 67 16.63 4.05 -9.96
CA ASP A 67 16.19 3.68 -11.32
C ASP A 67 14.66 3.80 -11.48
N GLY A 68 13.99 4.25 -10.40
CA GLY A 68 12.55 4.39 -10.32
C GLY A 68 11.82 3.14 -9.86
N LEU A 69 12.54 2.09 -9.44
CA LEU A 69 12.01 0.83 -8.94
C LEU A 69 12.44 0.60 -7.49
N LEU A 70 11.60 0.95 -6.54
CA LEU A 70 11.89 0.67 -5.13
C LEU A 70 11.66 -0.81 -4.85
N THR A 71 12.72 -1.58 -4.86
CA THR A 71 12.71 -3.05 -4.74
C THR A 71 12.55 -3.53 -3.30
N ALA A 72 12.22 -4.81 -3.12
CA ALA A 72 12.09 -5.40 -1.79
C ALA A 72 13.41 -5.32 -1.00
N SER A 73 14.56 -5.53 -1.64
CA SER A 73 15.88 -5.43 -1.01
C SER A 73 16.24 -3.99 -0.58
N GLU A 74 15.70 -2.98 -1.25
CA GLU A 74 15.89 -1.56 -0.90
C GLU A 74 14.91 -1.09 0.17
N ILE A 75 13.71 -1.68 0.23
CA ILE A 75 12.73 -1.42 1.29
C ILE A 75 13.19 -2.00 2.63
N ALA A 76 13.72 -3.22 2.64
CA ALA A 76 14.06 -3.92 3.88
C ALA A 76 15.02 -3.16 4.81
N PRO A 77 16.05 -2.41 4.33
CA PRO A 77 16.93 -1.62 5.19
C PRO A 77 16.33 -0.26 5.61
N LEU A 78 15.19 0.16 5.08
CA LEU A 78 14.53 1.38 5.52
C LEU A 78 14.18 1.27 7.01
N LYS A 79 14.28 2.39 7.70
CA LYS A 79 13.97 2.43 9.14
C LYS A 79 12.61 3.07 9.34
N LEU A 80 11.58 2.24 9.44
CA LEU A 80 10.22 2.66 9.70
C LEU A 80 9.89 2.51 11.18
N ASN A 81 8.88 3.25 11.64
CA ASN A 81 8.16 2.99 12.88
C ASN A 81 6.66 3.15 12.60
N ALA A 82 6.28 2.70 11.41
CA ALA A 82 4.93 2.90 10.92
C ALA A 82 3.94 1.95 11.60
N GLU A 83 2.86 2.53 12.11
CA GLU A 83 1.71 1.75 12.56
C GLU A 83 1.04 1.05 11.39
N TRP A 84 1.14 1.64 10.21
CA TRP A 84 0.50 1.12 9.01
C TRP A 84 1.20 1.55 7.73
N VAL A 85 1.44 0.59 6.83
CA VAL A 85 1.83 0.85 5.45
C VAL A 85 0.70 0.40 4.53
N ILE A 86 0.31 1.28 3.61
CA ILE A 86 -0.78 1.05 2.66
C ILE A 86 -0.18 0.92 1.29
N LEU A 87 -0.32 -0.26 0.72
CA LEU A 87 0.13 -0.57 -0.63
C LEU A 87 -1.11 -0.64 -1.54
N SER A 88 -1.55 0.52 -2.05
CA SER A 88 -2.60 0.59 -3.06
C SER A 88 -2.00 0.32 -4.46
N ALA A 89 -1.19 -0.73 -4.54
CA ALA A 89 -0.51 -1.20 -5.73
C ALA A 89 -1.01 -2.62 -6.07
N CYS A 90 -1.10 -2.94 -7.35
CA CYS A 90 -1.57 -4.24 -7.81
C CYS A 90 -0.64 -5.36 -7.33
N ASN A 91 -1.21 -6.52 -6.98
CA ASN A 91 -0.47 -7.75 -6.65
C ASN A 91 0.53 -7.66 -5.49
N THR A 92 0.37 -6.70 -4.58
CA THR A 92 1.31 -6.53 -3.45
C THR A 92 1.27 -7.68 -2.42
N ALA A 93 0.24 -8.52 -2.49
CA ALA A 93 0.12 -9.75 -1.69
C ALA A 93 0.27 -11.04 -2.53
N HIS A 94 0.66 -10.93 -3.82
CA HIS A 94 0.77 -12.09 -4.69
C HIS A 94 1.93 -13.00 -4.26
N ALA A 95 1.69 -14.30 -4.20
CA ALA A 95 2.73 -15.29 -3.93
C ALA A 95 3.57 -15.54 -5.19
N GLU A 96 4.88 -15.57 -5.05
CA GLU A 96 5.84 -15.75 -6.17
C GLU A 96 5.75 -17.13 -6.84
N SER A 97 5.09 -18.11 -6.20
CA SER A 97 4.88 -19.45 -6.78
C SER A 97 3.60 -20.10 -6.24
N ALA A 98 3.03 -21.01 -7.05
CA ALA A 98 1.89 -21.82 -6.62
C ALA A 98 2.30 -22.70 -5.40
N GLY A 99 1.67 -22.44 -4.24
CA GLY A 99 1.98 -23.14 -2.98
C GLY A 99 2.92 -22.38 -2.02
N ALA A 100 3.48 -21.24 -2.38
CA ALA A 100 4.17 -20.38 -1.44
C ALA A 100 3.15 -19.69 -0.51
N GLU A 101 3.37 -19.74 0.80
CA GLU A 101 2.56 -18.99 1.76
C GLU A 101 2.62 -17.51 1.46
N GLY A 102 1.45 -16.96 1.14
CA GLY A 102 1.23 -15.79 0.35
C GLY A 102 1.50 -14.43 0.98
N LEU A 103 2.67 -14.18 1.52
CA LEU A 103 3.08 -12.80 1.74
C LEU A 103 4.17 -12.45 0.71
N SER A 104 3.87 -11.51 -0.19
CA SER A 104 4.83 -11.09 -1.23
C SER A 104 6.14 -10.61 -0.61
N GLY A 105 7.22 -10.69 -1.37
CA GLY A 105 8.52 -10.16 -0.96
C GLY A 105 8.43 -8.70 -0.49
N LEU A 106 7.58 -7.87 -1.13
CA LEU A 106 7.30 -6.49 -0.72
C LEU A 106 6.73 -6.39 0.69
N ALA A 107 5.71 -7.19 1.01
CA ALA A 107 5.10 -7.14 2.34
C ALA A 107 6.10 -7.58 3.43
N LYS A 108 6.88 -8.62 3.16
CA LYS A 108 7.96 -9.04 4.06
C LYS A 108 8.98 -7.92 4.27
N ALA A 109 9.42 -7.26 3.19
CA ALA A 109 10.39 -6.16 3.26
C ALA A 109 9.90 -5.00 4.14
N PHE A 110 8.62 -4.61 4.04
CA PHE A 110 8.04 -3.58 4.91
C PHE A 110 7.96 -3.99 6.39
N PHE A 111 7.72 -5.27 6.68
CA PHE A 111 7.80 -5.76 8.06
C PHE A 111 9.22 -5.72 8.59
N TYR A 112 10.22 -6.13 7.81
CA TYR A 112 11.64 -5.99 8.20
C TYR A 112 12.04 -4.53 8.40
N ALA A 113 11.51 -3.62 7.58
CA ALA A 113 11.74 -2.19 7.72
C ALA A 113 11.10 -1.58 8.99
N GLY A 114 10.16 -2.28 9.66
CA GLY A 114 9.55 -1.85 10.92
C GLY A 114 8.09 -1.42 10.83
N SER A 115 7.35 -1.83 9.81
CA SER A 115 5.89 -1.66 9.77
C SER A 115 5.19 -2.66 10.70
N ARG A 116 4.12 -2.25 11.39
CA ARG A 116 3.32 -3.14 12.25
C ARG A 116 2.15 -3.77 11.54
N ALA A 117 1.62 -3.10 10.56
CA ALA A 117 0.52 -3.60 9.73
C ALA A 117 0.65 -3.12 8.30
N LEU A 118 0.08 -3.90 7.38
CA LEU A 118 0.00 -3.57 5.97
C LEU A 118 -1.45 -3.65 5.51
N LEU A 119 -1.85 -2.78 4.59
CA LEU A 119 -2.98 -3.00 3.69
C LEU A 119 -2.42 -3.35 2.32
N VAL A 120 -2.74 -4.52 1.82
CA VAL A 120 -2.22 -5.07 0.56
C VAL A 120 -3.37 -5.57 -0.31
N SER A 121 -3.12 -5.80 -1.60
CA SER A 121 -4.10 -6.38 -2.51
C SER A 121 -3.56 -7.63 -3.21
N HIS A 122 -4.42 -8.62 -3.42
CA HIS A 122 -4.09 -9.91 -4.08
C HIS A 122 -4.15 -9.85 -5.60
N TRP A 123 -4.93 -8.93 -6.16
CA TRP A 123 -5.08 -8.73 -7.62
C TRP A 123 -5.36 -7.28 -7.95
N PRO A 124 -5.20 -6.88 -9.24
CA PRO A 124 -5.49 -5.52 -9.68
C PRO A 124 -6.95 -5.13 -9.44
N VAL A 125 -7.16 -3.93 -8.93
CA VAL A 125 -8.48 -3.38 -8.64
C VAL A 125 -8.66 -2.07 -9.40
N GLU A 126 -9.90 -1.79 -9.78
CA GLU A 126 -10.27 -0.50 -10.35
C GLU A 126 -9.87 0.65 -9.41
N SER A 127 -9.20 1.66 -9.94
CA SER A 127 -8.64 2.76 -9.14
C SER A 127 -9.68 3.53 -8.35
N GLN A 128 -10.90 3.68 -8.86
CA GLN A 128 -11.97 4.40 -8.19
C GLN A 128 -12.49 3.63 -6.98
N SER A 129 -12.80 2.35 -7.13
CA SER A 129 -13.26 1.50 -6.03
C SER A 129 -12.18 1.34 -4.95
N ALA A 130 -10.91 1.17 -5.34
CA ALA A 130 -9.78 1.12 -4.41
C ALA A 130 -9.64 2.42 -3.59
N THR A 131 -9.82 3.57 -4.24
CA THR A 131 -9.79 4.89 -3.60
C THR A 131 -10.95 5.05 -2.62
N GLU A 132 -12.17 4.68 -3.02
CA GLU A 132 -13.36 4.77 -2.16
C GLU A 132 -13.28 3.81 -0.98
N LEU A 133 -12.79 2.59 -1.19
CA LEU A 133 -12.56 1.62 -0.12
C LEU A 133 -11.56 2.15 0.91
N THR A 134 -10.42 2.63 0.46
CA THR A 134 -9.39 3.18 1.35
C THR A 134 -9.91 4.43 2.08
N ARG A 135 -10.63 5.32 1.38
CA ARG A 135 -11.26 6.49 1.97
C ARG A 135 -12.27 6.11 3.06
N GLY A 136 -13.17 5.19 2.75
CA GLY A 136 -14.20 4.71 3.69
C GLY A 136 -13.60 4.10 4.95
N MET A 137 -12.50 3.37 4.81
CA MET A 137 -11.78 2.79 5.94
C MET A 137 -11.21 3.86 6.88
N PHE A 138 -10.55 4.90 6.36
CA PHE A 138 -10.04 6.00 7.19
C PHE A 138 -11.16 6.87 7.77
N GLU A 139 -12.25 7.05 7.06
CA GLU A 139 -13.45 7.71 7.58
C GLU A 139 -14.02 6.95 8.79
N ALA A 140 -14.11 5.62 8.70
CA ALA A 140 -14.57 4.77 9.81
C ALA A 140 -13.66 4.87 11.03
N LEU A 141 -12.34 4.81 10.84
CA LEU A 141 -11.35 4.98 11.92
C LEU A 141 -11.39 6.36 12.56
N LYS A 142 -11.64 7.42 11.78
CA LYS A 142 -11.79 8.77 12.30
C LYS A 142 -13.05 8.92 13.14
N THR A 143 -14.16 8.33 12.66
CA THR A 143 -15.46 8.39 13.35
C THR A 143 -15.48 7.53 14.61
N ASN A 144 -14.80 6.38 14.58
CA ASN A 144 -14.67 5.49 15.73
C ASN A 144 -13.18 5.15 15.96
N PRO A 145 -12.46 5.97 16.76
CA PRO A 145 -11.03 5.76 17.05
C PRO A 145 -10.73 4.44 17.77
N ASN A 146 -11.77 3.76 18.25
CA ASN A 146 -11.67 2.48 18.95
C ASN A 146 -11.77 1.27 17.99
N MET A 147 -12.11 1.51 16.73
CA MET A 147 -12.23 0.47 15.71
C MET A 147 -10.86 -0.09 15.32
N GLY A 148 -10.75 -1.41 15.20
CA GLY A 148 -9.57 -2.07 14.65
C GLY A 148 -9.45 -1.87 13.13
N ARG A 149 -8.23 -2.01 12.60
CA ARG A 149 -7.94 -1.84 11.15
C ARG A 149 -8.72 -2.83 10.28
N SER A 150 -8.78 -4.09 10.70
CA SER A 150 -9.53 -5.14 9.99
C SER A 150 -11.04 -4.88 10.02
N GLU A 151 -11.56 -4.35 11.12
CA GLU A 151 -12.98 -3.98 11.22
C GLU A 151 -13.31 -2.77 10.36
N ALA A 152 -12.44 -1.77 10.32
CA ALA A 152 -12.57 -0.60 9.44
C ALA A 152 -12.56 -1.01 7.96
N LEU A 153 -11.68 -1.95 7.58
CA LEU A 153 -11.67 -2.51 6.23
C LEU A 153 -13.00 -3.21 5.92
N ARG A 154 -13.46 -4.10 6.82
CA ARG A 154 -14.74 -4.80 6.66
C ARG A 154 -15.90 -3.82 6.52
N HIS A 155 -15.96 -2.79 7.36
CA HIS A 155 -16.98 -1.75 7.27
C HIS A 155 -16.97 -1.04 5.92
N SER A 156 -15.77 -0.70 5.43
CA SER A 156 -15.61 -0.05 4.12
C SER A 156 -16.00 -0.95 2.95
N MET A 157 -15.69 -2.25 3.02
CA MET A 157 -16.12 -3.25 2.02
C MET A 157 -17.64 -3.31 1.90
N PHE A 158 -18.37 -3.37 3.02
CA PHE A 158 -19.83 -3.37 2.99
C PHE A 158 -20.40 -2.06 2.45
N LYS A 159 -19.82 -0.91 2.84
CA LYS A 159 -20.22 0.40 2.32
C LYS A 159 -20.01 0.50 0.81
N LEU A 160 -18.89 -0.03 0.30
CA LEU A 160 -18.59 -0.05 -1.12
C LEU A 160 -19.57 -0.96 -1.88
N ALA A 161 -19.81 -2.17 -1.37
CA ALA A 161 -20.71 -3.14 -2.00
C ALA A 161 -22.18 -2.67 -2.02
N ALA A 162 -22.58 -1.81 -1.10
CA ALA A 162 -23.92 -1.21 -1.03
C ALA A 162 -24.03 0.16 -1.70
N ASN A 163 -23.08 0.51 -2.60
CA ASN A 163 -23.09 1.83 -3.25
C ASN A 163 -24.05 1.86 -4.43
N ASP A 164 -25.20 2.51 -4.25
CA ASP A 164 -26.23 2.63 -5.28
C ASP A 164 -25.80 3.40 -6.54
N ASN A 165 -24.81 4.31 -6.42
CA ASN A 165 -24.26 5.04 -7.57
C ASN A 165 -23.34 4.17 -8.44
N HIS A 166 -22.84 3.06 -7.90
CA HIS A 166 -21.96 2.13 -8.57
C HIS A 166 -22.38 0.69 -8.26
N PRO A 167 -23.53 0.21 -8.77
CA PRO A 167 -24.08 -1.11 -8.43
C PRO A 167 -23.13 -2.29 -8.76
N HIS A 168 -22.25 -2.12 -9.74
CA HIS A 168 -21.26 -3.11 -10.12
C HIS A 168 -20.20 -3.36 -9.03
N TRP A 169 -19.99 -2.41 -8.09
CA TRP A 169 -19.10 -2.60 -6.96
C TRP A 169 -19.63 -3.58 -5.91
N ALA A 170 -20.87 -4.04 -6.03
CA ALA A 170 -21.36 -5.17 -5.24
C ALA A 170 -20.57 -6.47 -5.52
N HIS A 171 -19.97 -6.58 -6.71
CA HIS A 171 -19.16 -7.74 -7.05
C HIS A 171 -17.85 -7.79 -6.26
N PRO A 172 -17.49 -8.96 -5.68
CA PRO A 172 -16.28 -9.09 -4.82
C PRO A 172 -14.96 -8.67 -5.46
N ALA A 173 -14.86 -8.69 -6.79
CA ALA A 173 -13.66 -8.27 -7.50
C ALA A 173 -13.19 -6.84 -7.15
N PHE A 174 -14.09 -5.97 -6.67
CA PHE A 174 -13.80 -4.57 -6.37
C PHE A 174 -13.34 -4.33 -4.93
N TRP A 175 -13.53 -5.25 -4.00
CA TRP A 175 -13.21 -5.09 -2.59
C TRP A 175 -12.53 -6.29 -1.93
N ALA A 176 -12.80 -7.51 -2.39
CA ALA A 176 -12.26 -8.72 -1.76
C ALA A 176 -10.73 -8.90 -1.88
N PRO A 177 -10.01 -8.28 -2.84
CA PRO A 177 -8.55 -8.45 -2.87
C PRO A 177 -7.84 -7.78 -1.71
N PHE A 178 -8.45 -6.80 -1.04
CA PHE A 178 -7.80 -6.07 0.04
C PHE A 178 -7.78 -6.86 1.34
N VAL A 179 -6.61 -6.95 1.95
CA VAL A 179 -6.41 -7.60 3.25
C VAL A 179 -5.52 -6.74 4.15
N VAL A 180 -5.82 -6.76 5.44
CA VAL A 180 -4.93 -6.24 6.48
C VAL A 180 -4.07 -7.39 6.97
N VAL A 181 -2.77 -7.20 6.92
CA VAL A 181 -1.77 -8.16 7.39
C VAL A 181 -1.02 -7.57 8.58
N GLY A 182 -0.73 -8.39 9.60
CA GLY A 182 -0.10 -7.93 10.84
C GLY A 182 -1.12 -7.48 11.88
N GLU A 183 -0.87 -6.36 12.56
CA GLU A 183 -1.74 -5.87 13.64
C GLU A 183 -3.08 -5.34 13.11
N GLY A 184 -4.07 -6.21 12.97
CA GLY A 184 -5.42 -5.87 12.50
C GLY A 184 -6.36 -5.38 13.59
N ALA A 185 -6.12 -5.77 14.84
CA ALA A 185 -6.90 -5.36 16.00
C ALA A 185 -6.55 -3.94 16.48
N ARG A 186 -7.39 -3.39 17.35
CA ARG A 186 -7.10 -2.18 18.12
C ARG A 186 -5.98 -2.47 19.13
N ARG A 187 -5.13 -1.48 19.40
CA ARG A 187 -4.33 -1.38 20.63
C ARG A 187 -5.05 -0.60 21.70
#